data_26ea33409c1dcd9ed2f05259aaaa1eb2
#
_entry.id   26ea33409c1dcd9ed2f05259aaaa1eb2
#
_cell.length_a   1.000
_cell.length_b   1.000
_cell.length_c   1.000
_cell.angle_alpha   90.00
_cell.angle_beta   90.00
_cell.angle_gamma   90.00
#
_symmetry.space_group_name_H-M   'P 1'
#
loop_
_entity.id
_entity.type
_entity.pdbx_description
1 polymer ?
#
loop_
_entity_poly.entity_id
_entity_poly.type
_entity_poly.pdbx_seq_one_letter_code
_entity_poly.pdbx_strand_id
1 'polypeptide(L)'
;MMNCNDVNEALDVAPSAGTCNLEIRKHLDRCSRCRKLVAALGSPKSEAFLSTSILQQIESRILSDLRPVRRTRKERLLVALALIFVCSVAFGVSRIGAFALAVMSPLQAAVMLAAVGVGAALTTYSLGSQIMPGSLHRIRPQILPLAVILSLALATVLLFQFQHERNFWAASWWCIRAGTKFGALAAVPLWLVSRRGAVLSPITTSLAGGLFAGLVGTAVLEIHCPNLDAWHILFAHLGVPILFTALAIAVGLVLNNGAAVAERARIIWRRP
;
A
#
# COMPACT_ATOMS: atom_id res chain seq x y z
N MET A 1 -12.66 -6.53 37.32
CA MET A 1 -11.27 -6.92 37.62
C MET A 1 -10.38 -6.44 36.50
N MET A 2 -9.43 -5.59 36.77
CA MET A 2 -8.48 -5.04 35.79
C MET A 2 -7.55 -6.14 35.28
N ASN A 3 -7.33 -6.22 33.96
CA ASN A 3 -6.41 -7.19 33.34
C ASN A 3 -5.05 -6.52 33.02
N CYS A 4 -4.06 -7.30 32.53
CA CYS A 4 -2.73 -6.78 32.26
C CYS A 4 -2.70 -5.74 31.09
N ASN A 5 -3.64 -5.85 30.13
CA ASN A 5 -3.71 -4.90 29.03
C ASN A 5 -4.25 -3.54 29.48
N ASP A 6 -5.25 -3.55 30.40
CA ASP A 6 -5.81 -2.32 30.99
C ASP A 6 -4.73 -1.55 31.77
N VAL A 7 -3.85 -2.29 32.48
CA VAL A 7 -2.71 -1.70 33.21
C VAL A 7 -1.68 -1.12 32.24
N ASN A 8 -1.35 -1.80 31.14
CA ASN A 8 -0.44 -1.29 30.13
C ASN A 8 -0.97 0.01 29.49
N GLU A 9 -2.25 -0.01 29.08
CA GLU A 9 -2.88 1.19 28.48
C GLU A 9 -2.91 2.36 29.45
N ALA A 10 -3.18 2.14 30.73
CA ALA A 10 -3.15 3.17 31.75
C ALA A 10 -1.73 3.73 31.98
N LEU A 11 -0.69 2.90 31.89
CA LEU A 11 0.71 3.32 32.03
C LEU A 11 1.24 4.06 30.77
N ASP A 12 0.75 3.70 29.58
CA ASP A 12 1.09 4.40 28.33
C ASP A 12 0.54 5.84 28.31
N VAL A 13 -0.65 6.05 28.90
CA VAL A 13 -1.28 7.39 28.96
C VAL A 13 -0.66 8.26 30.07
N ALA A 14 -0.32 7.67 31.21
CA ALA A 14 0.27 8.38 32.34
C ALA A 14 1.19 7.45 33.16
N PRO A 15 2.50 7.47 32.91
CA PRO A 15 3.44 6.62 33.63
C PRO A 15 3.42 6.77 35.15
N SER A 16 3.05 7.96 35.64
CA SER A 16 2.88 8.27 37.08
C SER A 16 1.55 7.79 37.68
N ALA A 17 0.57 7.38 36.84
CA ALA A 17 -0.75 6.95 37.31
C ALA A 17 -0.71 5.60 38.07
N GLY A 18 0.34 4.79 37.89
CA GLY A 18 0.54 3.53 38.60
C GLY A 18 0.59 3.68 40.15
N THR A 19 0.89 4.87 40.66
CA THR A 19 0.96 5.15 42.10
C THR A 19 -0.35 5.71 42.68
N CYS A 20 -1.25 6.25 41.86
CA CYS A 20 -2.44 6.96 42.30
C CYS A 20 -3.76 6.16 42.15
N ASN A 21 -3.83 5.15 41.27
CA ASN A 21 -5.06 4.40 41.02
C ASN A 21 -5.14 3.13 41.90
N LEU A 22 -6.15 3.06 42.76
CA LEU A 22 -6.38 1.94 43.70
C LEU A 22 -6.56 0.59 42.98
N GLU A 23 -7.22 0.56 41.80
CA GLU A 23 -7.44 -0.65 41.03
C GLU A 23 -6.14 -1.16 40.39
N ILE A 24 -5.28 -0.26 39.93
CA ILE A 24 -3.94 -0.62 39.43
C ILE A 24 -3.10 -1.20 40.56
N ARG A 25 -3.11 -0.59 41.75
CA ARG A 25 -2.41 -1.13 42.95
C ARG A 25 -2.85 -2.54 43.29
N LYS A 26 -4.15 -2.79 43.37
CA LYS A 26 -4.68 -4.12 43.65
C LYS A 26 -4.26 -5.16 42.59
N HIS A 27 -4.12 -4.75 41.34
CA HIS A 27 -3.61 -5.63 40.28
C HIS A 27 -2.11 -5.88 40.44
N LEU A 28 -1.31 -4.85 40.74
CA LEU A 28 0.14 -4.95 40.96
C LEU A 28 0.50 -5.88 42.13
N ASP A 29 -0.32 -5.90 43.19
CA ASP A 29 -0.12 -6.80 44.33
C ASP A 29 -0.24 -8.27 43.94
N ARG A 30 -1.05 -8.57 42.91
CA ARG A 30 -1.34 -9.94 42.46
C ARG A 30 -0.57 -10.36 41.21
N CYS A 31 -0.05 -9.42 40.42
CA CYS A 31 0.61 -9.70 39.15
C CYS A 31 2.10 -9.32 39.17
N SER A 32 2.97 -10.34 39.28
CA SER A 32 4.43 -10.15 39.28
C SER A 32 4.97 -9.54 38.00
N ARG A 33 4.33 -9.80 36.83
CA ARG A 33 4.72 -9.24 35.51
C ARG A 33 4.51 -7.74 35.48
N CYS A 34 3.33 -7.25 35.83
CA CYS A 34 3.02 -5.81 35.85
C CYS A 34 3.83 -5.06 36.91
N ARG A 35 4.10 -5.70 38.05
CA ARG A 35 4.97 -5.15 39.10
C ARG A 35 6.40 -4.92 38.58
N LYS A 36 6.98 -5.88 37.85
CA LYS A 36 8.31 -5.74 37.23
C LYS A 36 8.32 -4.62 36.18
N LEU A 37 7.25 -4.50 35.40
CA LEU A 37 7.12 -3.43 34.41
C LEU A 37 7.08 -2.04 35.07
N VAL A 38 6.23 -1.85 36.08
CA VAL A 38 6.15 -0.57 36.83
C VAL A 38 7.48 -0.27 37.55
N ALA A 39 8.13 -1.29 38.13
CA ALA A 39 9.45 -1.11 38.75
C ALA A 39 10.52 -0.69 37.72
N ALA A 40 10.45 -1.22 36.50
CA ALA A 40 11.35 -0.82 35.41
C ALA A 40 11.07 0.59 34.89
N LEU A 41 9.80 0.99 34.81
CA LEU A 41 9.39 2.34 34.40
C LEU A 41 9.59 3.38 35.51
N GLY A 42 9.39 3.00 36.76
CA GLY A 42 9.52 3.88 37.96
C GLY A 42 10.92 3.89 38.60
N SER A 43 11.88 3.14 38.03
CA SER A 43 13.26 3.16 38.53
C SER A 43 13.93 4.48 38.16
N PRO A 44 14.35 5.30 39.13
CA PRO A 44 15.08 6.55 38.87
C PRO A 44 16.43 6.31 38.15
N LYS A 45 16.86 5.06 37.97
CA LYS A 45 17.98 4.68 37.08
C LYS A 45 17.67 4.81 35.59
N SER A 46 16.40 4.91 35.21
CA SER A 46 16.00 5.21 33.82
C SER A 46 16.06 6.74 33.53
N GLU A 47 16.06 7.57 34.52
CA GLU A 47 16.57 8.93 34.46
C GLU A 47 18.12 8.95 34.63
N ALA A 48 18.83 8.01 33.99
CA ALA A 48 20.18 8.33 33.56
C ALA A 48 20.00 9.46 32.55
N PHE A 49 19.88 10.68 33.06
CA PHE A 49 19.94 11.94 32.32
C PHE A 49 21.09 11.76 31.34
N LEU A 50 20.74 11.47 30.07
CA LEU A 50 21.68 11.71 29.01
C LEU A 50 22.23 13.09 29.31
N SER A 51 23.51 13.21 29.61
CA SER A 51 24.08 14.50 29.99
C SER A 51 23.63 15.50 28.93
N THR A 52 23.32 16.70 29.33
CA THR A 52 22.87 17.75 28.38
C THR A 52 23.79 17.84 27.16
N SER A 53 25.09 17.51 27.35
CA SER A 53 26.07 17.41 26.27
C SER A 53 25.76 16.25 25.27
N ILE A 54 25.29 15.10 25.72
CA ILE A 54 24.91 13.99 24.85
C ILE A 54 23.63 14.32 24.10
N LEU A 55 22.64 14.92 24.76
CA LEU A 55 21.42 15.40 24.09
C LEU A 55 21.72 16.44 23.03
N GLN A 56 22.58 17.42 23.34
CA GLN A 56 23.03 18.43 22.37
C GLN A 56 23.83 17.83 21.22
N GLN A 57 24.67 16.81 21.47
CA GLN A 57 25.36 16.08 20.40
C GLN A 57 24.42 15.29 19.52
N ILE A 58 23.39 14.63 20.08
CA ILE A 58 22.36 13.93 19.31
C ILE A 58 21.55 14.93 18.48
N GLU A 59 21.11 16.02 19.09
CA GLU A 59 20.37 17.09 18.43
C GLU A 59 21.17 17.71 17.28
N SER A 60 22.44 18.09 17.52
CA SER A 60 23.30 18.67 16.49
C SER A 60 23.56 17.70 15.33
N ARG A 61 23.73 16.39 15.61
CA ARG A 61 23.84 15.37 14.57
C ARG A 61 22.55 15.19 13.78
N ILE A 62 21.39 15.13 14.46
CA ILE A 62 20.10 15.06 13.80
C ILE A 62 19.88 16.29 12.93
N LEU A 63 20.16 17.49 13.46
CA LEU A 63 19.99 18.74 12.72
C LEU A 63 20.93 18.85 11.52
N SER A 64 22.19 18.37 11.63
CA SER A 64 23.15 18.36 10.52
C SER A 64 22.79 17.36 9.41
N ASP A 65 22.11 16.27 9.75
CA ASP A 65 21.64 15.26 8.79
C ASP A 65 20.27 15.62 8.16
N LEU A 66 19.56 16.61 8.75
CA LEU A 66 18.29 17.09 8.21
C LEU A 66 18.52 17.87 6.91
N ARG A 67 18.30 17.22 5.80
CA ARG A 67 18.21 17.92 4.50
C ARG A 67 16.83 18.56 4.36
N PRO A 68 16.75 19.82 3.90
CA PRO A 68 15.45 20.45 3.67
C PRO A 68 14.69 19.68 2.59
N VAL A 69 13.69 18.91 3.02
CA VAL A 69 12.81 18.20 2.08
C VAL A 69 11.79 19.20 1.56
N ARG A 70 11.76 19.42 0.25
CA ARG A 70 10.72 20.22 -0.38
C ARG A 70 9.35 19.62 -0.07
N ARG A 71 8.52 20.35 0.66
CA ARG A 71 7.16 19.93 1.01
C ARG A 71 6.34 19.73 -0.27
N THR A 72 6.15 18.48 -0.66
CA THR A 72 5.27 18.15 -1.78
C THR A 72 3.82 18.32 -1.32
N ARG A 73 3.04 19.14 -2.00
CA ARG A 73 1.61 19.28 -1.70
C ARG A 73 0.88 18.01 -2.11
N LYS A 74 0.00 17.51 -1.25
CA LYS A 74 -0.77 16.27 -1.46
C LYS A 74 -1.51 16.29 -2.81
N GLU A 75 -2.11 17.42 -3.14
CA GLU A 75 -2.86 17.60 -4.38
C GLU A 75 -1.96 17.38 -5.61
N ARG A 76 -0.74 17.92 -5.61
CA ARG A 76 0.21 17.75 -6.72
C ARG A 76 0.61 16.28 -6.92
N LEU A 77 0.79 15.56 -5.82
CA LEU A 77 1.11 14.13 -5.89
C LEU A 77 -0.08 13.34 -6.45
N LEU A 78 -1.30 13.59 -5.96
CA LEU A 78 -2.50 12.92 -6.45
C LEU A 78 -2.75 13.22 -7.93
N VAL A 79 -2.58 14.48 -8.34
CA VAL A 79 -2.68 14.88 -9.76
C VAL A 79 -1.62 14.18 -10.61
N ALA A 80 -0.36 14.11 -10.14
CA ALA A 80 0.69 13.40 -10.86
C ALA A 80 0.38 11.91 -11.05
N LEU A 81 -0.12 11.24 -10.00
CA LEU A 81 -0.53 9.84 -10.07
C LEU A 81 -1.73 9.65 -11.01
N ALA A 82 -2.73 10.52 -10.95
CA ALA A 82 -3.87 10.49 -11.86
C ALA A 82 -3.44 10.70 -13.32
N LEU A 83 -2.52 11.65 -13.57
CA LEU A 83 -1.96 11.87 -14.90
C LEU A 83 -1.17 10.66 -15.41
N ILE A 84 -0.37 10.01 -14.55
CA ILE A 84 0.33 8.77 -14.92
C ILE A 84 -0.69 7.71 -15.35
N PHE A 85 -1.80 7.53 -14.60
CA PHE A 85 -2.83 6.58 -14.96
C PHE A 85 -3.46 6.91 -16.31
N VAL A 86 -4.00 8.12 -16.47
CA VAL A 86 -4.71 8.54 -17.68
C VAL A 86 -3.80 8.53 -18.91
N CYS A 87 -2.57 9.08 -18.79
CA CYS A 87 -1.63 9.09 -19.91
C CYS A 87 -1.18 7.68 -20.31
N SER A 88 -0.98 6.78 -19.35
CA SER A 88 -0.61 5.39 -19.63
C SER A 88 -1.73 4.63 -20.33
N VAL A 89 -2.99 4.80 -19.87
CA VAL A 89 -4.15 4.20 -20.53
C VAL A 89 -4.35 4.79 -21.92
N ALA A 90 -4.33 6.12 -22.06
CA ALA A 90 -4.46 6.78 -23.36
C ALA A 90 -3.37 6.33 -24.35
N PHE A 91 -2.12 6.24 -23.88
CA PHE A 91 -1.02 5.70 -24.69
C PHE A 91 -1.29 4.25 -25.10
N GLY A 92 -1.69 3.38 -24.15
CA GLY A 92 -2.00 1.99 -24.45
C GLY A 92 -3.10 1.86 -25.51
N VAL A 93 -4.20 2.57 -25.33
CA VAL A 93 -5.32 2.57 -26.28
C VAL A 93 -4.92 3.14 -27.65
N SER A 94 -4.09 4.20 -27.69
CA SER A 94 -3.60 4.75 -28.97
C SER A 94 -2.71 3.77 -29.75
N ARG A 95 -2.05 2.81 -29.04
CA ARG A 95 -1.16 1.83 -29.67
C ARG A 95 -1.89 0.58 -30.17
N ILE A 96 -2.95 0.18 -29.51
CA ILE A 96 -3.64 -1.10 -29.81
C ILE A 96 -5.11 -0.93 -30.24
N GLY A 97 -5.71 0.27 -30.10
CA GLY A 97 -7.08 0.58 -30.50
C GLY A 97 -8.11 0.40 -29.40
N ALA A 98 -9.36 0.82 -29.67
CA ALA A 98 -10.49 0.81 -28.72
C ALA A 98 -11.65 -0.04 -29.23
N PHE A 99 -11.39 -1.29 -29.58
CA PHE A 99 -12.36 -2.16 -30.26
C PHE A 99 -13.48 -2.66 -29.35
N ALA A 100 -13.21 -2.83 -28.04
CA ALA A 100 -14.22 -3.29 -27.08
C ALA A 100 -15.41 -2.34 -26.99
N LEU A 101 -15.17 -1.03 -27.04
CA LEU A 101 -16.23 -0.02 -26.94
C LEU A 101 -17.23 -0.07 -28.09
N ALA A 102 -16.85 -0.66 -29.24
CA ALA A 102 -17.75 -0.82 -30.38
C ALA A 102 -18.68 -2.04 -30.24
N VAL A 103 -18.35 -3.02 -29.39
CA VAL A 103 -19.09 -4.27 -29.23
C VAL A 103 -19.79 -4.37 -27.87
N MET A 104 -19.34 -3.63 -26.87
CA MET A 104 -19.99 -3.56 -25.55
C MET A 104 -21.30 -2.80 -25.63
N SER A 105 -22.30 -3.24 -24.86
CA SER A 105 -23.47 -2.39 -24.59
C SER A 105 -23.04 -1.14 -23.77
N PRO A 106 -23.77 -0.02 -23.89
CA PRO A 106 -23.45 1.19 -23.12
C PRO A 106 -23.40 0.95 -21.60
N LEU A 107 -24.24 0.06 -21.07
CA LEU A 107 -24.26 -0.31 -19.66
C LEU A 107 -22.98 -1.07 -19.27
N GLN A 108 -22.56 -2.05 -20.05
CA GLN A 108 -21.32 -2.81 -19.81
C GLN A 108 -20.12 -1.88 -19.80
N ALA A 109 -19.99 -1.03 -20.81
CA ALA A 109 -18.90 -0.07 -20.91
C ALA A 109 -18.89 0.90 -19.71
N ALA A 110 -20.05 1.47 -19.37
CA ALA A 110 -20.18 2.43 -18.27
C ALA A 110 -19.83 1.80 -16.92
N VAL A 111 -20.35 0.61 -16.60
CA VAL A 111 -20.09 -0.06 -15.30
C VAL A 111 -18.64 -0.50 -15.20
N MET A 112 -18.05 -1.12 -16.24
CA MET A 112 -16.66 -1.57 -16.22
C MET A 112 -15.69 -0.40 -16.11
N LEU A 113 -15.87 0.64 -16.92
CA LEU A 113 -15.01 1.83 -16.85
C LEU A 113 -15.16 2.57 -15.52
N ALA A 114 -16.39 2.65 -14.96
CA ALA A 114 -16.62 3.22 -13.64
C ALA A 114 -15.94 2.40 -12.54
N ALA A 115 -16.05 1.07 -12.57
CA ALA A 115 -15.41 0.19 -11.59
C ALA A 115 -13.88 0.31 -11.61
N VAL A 116 -13.28 0.29 -12.81
CA VAL A 116 -11.83 0.52 -12.99
C VAL A 116 -11.45 1.92 -12.54
N GLY A 117 -12.21 2.95 -12.91
CA GLY A 117 -11.95 4.35 -12.55
C GLY A 117 -12.02 4.59 -11.04
N VAL A 118 -13.04 4.05 -10.37
CA VAL A 118 -13.17 4.10 -8.89
C VAL A 118 -12.02 3.34 -8.24
N GLY A 119 -11.70 2.13 -8.70
CA GLY A 119 -10.58 1.35 -8.21
C GLY A 119 -9.26 2.12 -8.34
N ALA A 120 -9.01 2.75 -9.48
CA ALA A 120 -7.84 3.58 -9.74
C ALA A 120 -7.79 4.83 -8.82
N ALA A 121 -8.92 5.50 -8.61
CA ALA A 121 -9.01 6.66 -7.72
C ALA A 121 -8.72 6.29 -6.26
N LEU A 122 -9.32 5.20 -5.76
CA LEU A 122 -9.08 4.69 -4.41
C LEU A 122 -7.61 4.26 -4.22
N THR A 123 -7.04 3.60 -5.22
CA THR A 123 -5.63 3.17 -5.21
C THR A 123 -4.68 4.36 -5.24
N THR A 124 -4.95 5.36 -6.08
CA THR A 124 -4.20 6.63 -6.15
C THR A 124 -4.23 7.36 -4.80
N TYR A 125 -5.40 7.46 -4.19
CA TYR A 125 -5.56 8.09 -2.87
C TYR A 125 -4.80 7.31 -1.78
N SER A 126 -4.93 5.98 -1.76
CA SER A 126 -4.22 5.12 -0.81
C SER A 126 -2.71 5.26 -0.95
N LEU A 127 -2.20 5.18 -2.18
CA LEU A 127 -0.78 5.33 -2.49
C LEU A 127 -0.26 6.72 -2.08
N GLY A 128 -1.00 7.78 -2.41
CA GLY A 128 -0.65 9.14 -2.01
C GLY A 128 -0.57 9.31 -0.49
N SER A 129 -1.48 8.67 0.26
CA SER A 129 -1.47 8.71 1.74
C SER A 129 -0.29 7.96 2.35
N GLN A 130 0.27 6.94 1.68
CA GLN A 130 1.41 6.16 2.15
C GLN A 130 2.76 6.80 1.84
N ILE A 131 2.83 7.64 0.80
CA ILE A 131 4.05 8.34 0.39
C ILE A 131 4.24 9.63 1.22
N MET A 132 3.17 10.17 1.80
CA MET A 132 3.22 11.42 2.56
C MET A 132 3.23 11.19 4.07
N PRO A 133 4.29 11.60 4.79
CA PRO A 133 4.35 11.52 6.25
C PRO A 133 3.21 12.32 6.90
N GLY A 134 2.60 11.77 7.95
CA GLY A 134 1.54 12.43 8.72
C GLY A 134 0.16 12.46 8.07
N SER A 135 -0.03 11.78 6.93
CA SER A 135 -1.35 11.66 6.33
C SER A 135 -2.18 10.58 7.03
N LEU A 136 -3.48 10.89 7.26
CA LEU A 136 -4.41 9.91 7.84
C LEU A 136 -4.69 8.79 6.83
N HIS A 137 -4.46 7.54 7.24
CA HIS A 137 -4.76 6.34 6.45
C HIS A 137 -6.24 5.98 6.61
N ARG A 138 -7.12 6.59 5.82
CA ARG A 138 -8.56 6.29 5.86
C ARG A 138 -8.93 4.96 5.20
N ILE A 139 -8.10 4.48 4.29
CA ILE A 139 -8.31 3.23 3.56
C ILE A 139 -7.23 2.24 4.01
N ARG A 140 -7.63 1.04 4.43
CA ARG A 140 -6.69 -0.04 4.77
C ARG A 140 -6.04 -0.57 3.50
N PRO A 141 -4.74 -0.31 3.27
CA PRO A 141 -4.08 -0.66 2.00
C PRO A 141 -4.03 -2.17 1.74
N GLN A 142 -4.10 -2.99 2.80
CA GLN A 142 -4.08 -4.45 2.69
C GLN A 142 -5.37 -5.02 2.10
N ILE A 143 -6.53 -4.39 2.37
CA ILE A 143 -7.84 -4.87 1.92
C ILE A 143 -8.18 -4.33 0.54
N LEU A 144 -7.61 -3.17 0.16
CA LEU A 144 -7.95 -2.47 -1.08
C LEU A 144 -7.79 -3.32 -2.34
N PRO A 145 -6.68 -4.08 -2.57
CA PRO A 145 -6.55 -4.90 -3.76
C PRO A 145 -7.64 -5.96 -3.86
N LEU A 146 -7.93 -6.64 -2.76
CA LEU A 146 -8.99 -7.65 -2.72
C LEU A 146 -10.35 -7.03 -3.04
N ALA A 147 -10.70 -5.89 -2.43
CA ALA A 147 -11.96 -5.21 -2.65
C ALA A 147 -12.12 -4.77 -4.12
N VAL A 148 -11.07 -4.21 -4.72
CA VAL A 148 -11.09 -3.78 -6.12
C VAL A 148 -11.22 -4.97 -7.07
N ILE A 149 -10.42 -6.03 -6.87
CA ILE A 149 -10.46 -7.23 -7.71
C ILE A 149 -11.83 -7.91 -7.60
N LEU A 150 -12.39 -8.04 -6.38
CA LEU A 150 -13.72 -8.63 -6.20
C LEU A 150 -14.82 -7.77 -6.81
N SER A 151 -14.73 -6.44 -6.75
CA SER A 151 -15.72 -5.56 -7.39
C SER A 151 -15.72 -5.70 -8.92
N LEU A 152 -14.53 -5.79 -9.52
CA LEU A 152 -14.38 -6.01 -10.95
C LEU A 152 -14.87 -7.42 -11.35
N ALA A 153 -14.53 -8.44 -10.55
CA ALA A 153 -15.01 -9.81 -10.78
C ALA A 153 -16.55 -9.88 -10.72
N LEU A 154 -17.15 -9.25 -9.71
CA LEU A 154 -18.60 -9.19 -9.55
C LEU A 154 -19.25 -8.49 -10.74
N ALA A 155 -18.73 -7.34 -11.16
CA ALA A 155 -19.22 -6.62 -12.34
C ALA A 155 -19.16 -7.50 -13.61
N THR A 156 -18.04 -8.23 -13.78
CA THR A 156 -17.88 -9.15 -14.90
C THR A 156 -18.93 -10.27 -14.88
N VAL A 157 -19.10 -10.94 -13.73
CA VAL A 157 -20.08 -12.02 -13.58
C VAL A 157 -21.53 -11.57 -13.83
N LEU A 158 -21.86 -10.35 -13.43
CA LEU A 158 -23.21 -9.80 -13.59
C LEU A 158 -23.51 -9.28 -15.00
N LEU A 159 -22.50 -8.86 -15.76
CA LEU A 159 -22.71 -8.15 -17.03
C LEU A 159 -22.35 -8.96 -18.26
N PHE A 160 -21.53 -10.00 -18.13
CA PHE A 160 -21.03 -10.76 -19.25
C PHE A 160 -21.48 -12.21 -19.19
N GLN A 161 -21.60 -12.83 -20.36
CA GLN A 161 -22.03 -14.23 -20.47
C GLN A 161 -20.83 -15.16 -20.44
N PHE A 162 -21.00 -16.33 -19.85
CA PHE A 162 -20.00 -17.39 -19.85
C PHE A 162 -20.16 -18.21 -21.14
N GLN A 163 -19.19 -18.09 -22.03
CA GLN A 163 -19.14 -18.81 -23.28
C GLN A 163 -17.94 -19.75 -23.31
N HIS A 164 -18.08 -20.88 -24.01
CA HIS A 164 -16.98 -21.83 -24.14
C HIS A 164 -16.25 -21.62 -25.46
N GLU A 165 -15.14 -20.88 -25.42
CA GLU A 165 -14.34 -20.59 -26.62
C GLU A 165 -13.30 -21.70 -26.89
N ARG A 166 -13.22 -22.16 -28.14
CA ARG A 166 -12.22 -23.18 -28.55
C ARG A 166 -10.77 -22.72 -28.36
N ASN A 167 -10.49 -21.43 -28.49
CA ASN A 167 -9.15 -20.86 -28.44
C ASN A 167 -8.91 -20.02 -27.18
N PHE A 168 -9.61 -20.31 -26.07
CA PHE A 168 -9.57 -19.55 -24.83
C PHE A 168 -8.15 -19.21 -24.36
N TRP A 169 -7.24 -20.21 -24.31
CA TRP A 169 -5.89 -20.01 -23.81
C TRP A 169 -5.04 -19.10 -24.69
N ALA A 170 -5.14 -19.24 -26.02
CA ALA A 170 -4.38 -18.39 -26.94
C ALA A 170 -4.83 -16.92 -26.85
N ALA A 171 -6.15 -16.68 -26.85
CA ALA A 171 -6.72 -15.35 -26.71
C ALA A 171 -6.39 -14.72 -25.35
N SER A 172 -6.56 -15.48 -24.26
CA SER A 172 -6.29 -15.01 -22.89
C SER A 172 -4.80 -14.68 -22.69
N TRP A 173 -3.90 -15.51 -23.20
CA TRP A 173 -2.47 -15.28 -23.10
C TRP A 173 -2.02 -14.00 -23.81
N TRP A 174 -2.61 -13.73 -24.98
CA TRP A 174 -2.35 -12.50 -25.73
C TRP A 174 -2.77 -11.27 -24.95
N CYS A 175 -3.96 -11.26 -24.35
CA CYS A 175 -4.46 -10.17 -23.52
C CYS A 175 -3.61 -10.00 -22.24
N ILE A 176 -3.26 -11.07 -21.53
CA ILE A 176 -2.38 -10.98 -20.34
C ILE A 176 -1.04 -10.32 -20.72
N ARG A 177 -0.42 -10.73 -21.83
CA ARG A 177 0.85 -10.13 -22.29
C ARG A 177 0.70 -8.66 -22.63
N ALA A 178 -0.39 -8.28 -23.30
CA ALA A 178 -0.66 -6.89 -23.63
C ALA A 178 -0.89 -6.04 -22.36
N GLY A 179 -1.79 -6.48 -21.47
CA GLY A 179 -2.06 -5.78 -20.20
C GLY A 179 -0.82 -5.68 -19.32
N THR A 180 -0.02 -6.75 -19.24
CA THR A 180 1.24 -6.74 -18.46
C THR A 180 2.25 -5.73 -19.02
N LYS A 181 2.38 -5.60 -20.34
CA LYS A 181 3.26 -4.60 -20.96
C LYS A 181 2.87 -3.17 -20.58
N PHE A 182 1.58 -2.83 -20.66
CA PHE A 182 1.11 -1.47 -20.32
C PHE A 182 1.14 -1.20 -18.82
N GLY A 183 0.84 -2.20 -17.98
CA GLY A 183 1.02 -2.12 -16.54
C GLY A 183 2.48 -1.90 -16.15
N ALA A 184 3.41 -2.65 -16.74
CA ALA A 184 4.85 -2.47 -16.51
C ALA A 184 5.35 -1.10 -16.96
N LEU A 185 4.86 -0.58 -18.09
CA LEU A 185 5.18 0.76 -18.55
C LEU A 185 4.73 1.83 -17.54
N ALA A 186 3.54 1.68 -16.96
CA ALA A 186 3.03 2.59 -15.92
C ALA A 186 3.80 2.46 -14.59
N ALA A 187 4.34 1.28 -14.28
CA ALA A 187 5.11 1.06 -13.06
C ALA A 187 6.40 1.90 -13.01
N VAL A 188 7.02 2.22 -14.15
CA VAL A 188 8.26 3.01 -14.22
C VAL A 188 8.07 4.44 -13.70
N PRO A 189 7.18 5.28 -14.26
CA PRO A 189 6.95 6.63 -13.74
C PRO A 189 6.39 6.60 -12.32
N LEU A 190 5.57 5.61 -11.97
CA LEU A 190 5.09 5.41 -10.61
C LEU A 190 6.25 5.20 -9.64
N TRP A 191 7.20 4.33 -9.96
CA TRP A 191 8.40 4.11 -9.15
C TRP A 191 9.24 5.38 -9.01
N LEU A 192 9.41 6.15 -10.09
CA LEU A 192 10.15 7.42 -10.06
C LEU A 192 9.51 8.45 -9.12
N VAL A 193 8.18 8.51 -9.06
CA VAL A 193 7.45 9.37 -8.15
C VAL A 193 7.57 8.85 -6.71
N SER A 194 7.37 7.55 -6.50
CA SER A 194 7.39 6.92 -5.17
C SER A 194 8.77 7.02 -4.50
N ARG A 195 9.88 6.89 -5.26
CA ARG A 195 11.25 7.03 -4.71
C ARG A 195 11.59 8.41 -4.19
N ARG A 196 10.82 9.45 -4.54
CA ARG A 196 10.98 10.82 -4.04
C ARG A 196 10.20 11.07 -2.75
N GLY A 197 9.37 10.15 -2.33
CA GLY A 197 8.58 10.23 -1.11
C GLY A 197 9.22 9.49 0.07
N ALA A 198 8.67 9.69 1.26
CA ALA A 198 9.04 8.95 2.45
C ALA A 198 8.21 7.66 2.54
N VAL A 199 8.73 6.55 2.04
CA VAL A 199 8.06 5.25 2.11
C VAL A 199 8.19 4.69 3.53
N LEU A 200 7.13 4.79 4.33
CA LEU A 200 7.11 4.30 5.71
C LEU A 200 6.92 2.78 5.80
N SER A 201 6.18 2.20 4.86
CA SER A 201 5.97 0.75 4.77
C SER A 201 6.20 0.27 3.34
N PRO A 202 7.33 -0.40 3.05
CA PRO A 202 7.62 -0.90 1.70
C PRO A 202 6.55 -1.86 1.19
N ILE A 203 6.03 -2.75 2.04
CA ILE A 203 5.05 -3.77 1.64
C ILE A 203 3.74 -3.12 1.19
N THR A 204 3.17 -2.21 2.00
CA THR A 204 1.88 -1.60 1.68
C THR A 204 1.97 -0.65 0.49
N THR A 205 3.08 0.08 0.36
CA THR A 205 3.32 0.97 -0.79
C THR A 205 3.51 0.16 -2.07
N SER A 206 4.29 -0.94 -2.02
CA SER A 206 4.43 -1.85 -3.16
C SER A 206 3.09 -2.45 -3.56
N LEU A 207 2.28 -2.91 -2.58
CA LEU A 207 0.97 -3.48 -2.81
C LEU A 207 0.03 -2.51 -3.57
N ALA A 208 -0.06 -1.26 -3.10
CA ALA A 208 -0.86 -0.23 -3.77
C ALA A 208 -0.28 0.13 -5.15
N GLY A 209 1.05 0.16 -5.28
CA GLY A 209 1.73 0.40 -6.56
C GLY A 209 1.50 -0.72 -7.57
N GLY A 210 1.54 -1.98 -7.13
CA GLY A 210 1.23 -3.13 -7.98
C GLY A 210 -0.21 -3.12 -8.46
N LEU A 211 -1.17 -2.87 -7.55
CA LEU A 211 -2.57 -2.71 -7.93
C LEU A 211 -2.76 -1.58 -8.95
N PHE A 212 -2.13 -0.43 -8.73
CA PHE A 212 -2.19 0.70 -9.66
C PHE A 212 -1.70 0.32 -11.07
N ALA A 213 -0.52 -0.30 -11.15
CA ALA A 213 0.04 -0.74 -12.42
C ALA A 213 -0.85 -1.80 -13.11
N GLY A 214 -1.37 -2.74 -12.32
CA GLY A 214 -2.30 -3.75 -12.80
C GLY A 214 -3.60 -3.14 -13.36
N LEU A 215 -4.17 -2.14 -12.67
CA LEU A 215 -5.37 -1.44 -13.11
C LEU A 215 -5.15 -0.64 -14.41
N VAL A 216 -3.95 -0.09 -14.65
CA VAL A 216 -3.63 0.50 -15.96
C VAL A 216 -3.72 -0.55 -17.06
N GLY A 217 -3.10 -1.73 -16.85
CA GLY A 217 -3.19 -2.82 -17.80
C GLY A 217 -4.61 -3.29 -18.06
N THR A 218 -5.41 -3.47 -16.99
CA THR A 218 -6.83 -3.82 -17.07
C THR A 218 -7.63 -2.76 -17.82
N ALA A 219 -7.45 -1.48 -17.51
CA ALA A 219 -8.15 -0.39 -18.19
C ALA A 219 -7.91 -0.40 -19.71
N VAL A 220 -6.66 -0.64 -20.12
CA VAL A 220 -6.30 -0.76 -21.54
C VAL A 220 -6.99 -1.95 -22.17
N LEU A 221 -7.04 -3.10 -21.49
CA LEU A 221 -7.71 -4.30 -22.00
C LEU A 221 -9.22 -4.14 -22.09
N GLU A 222 -9.87 -3.52 -21.08
CA GLU A 222 -11.32 -3.27 -21.10
C GLU A 222 -11.76 -2.36 -22.26
N ILE A 223 -10.90 -1.46 -22.69
CA ILE A 223 -11.15 -0.59 -23.84
C ILE A 223 -10.81 -1.27 -25.17
N HIS A 224 -9.81 -2.15 -25.17
CA HIS A 224 -9.27 -2.76 -26.39
C HIS A 224 -9.91 -4.09 -26.79
N CYS A 225 -10.12 -5.01 -25.83
CA CYS A 225 -10.42 -6.41 -26.14
C CYS A 225 -11.89 -6.60 -26.54
N PRO A 226 -12.21 -6.99 -27.77
CA PRO A 226 -13.58 -7.20 -28.23
C PRO A 226 -14.19 -8.53 -27.73
N ASN A 227 -13.40 -9.35 -27.02
CA ASN A 227 -13.89 -10.60 -26.46
C ASN A 227 -14.67 -10.34 -25.18
N LEU A 228 -15.99 -10.54 -25.22
CA LEU A 228 -16.93 -10.31 -24.11
C LEU A 228 -17.30 -11.59 -23.35
N ASP A 229 -16.51 -12.67 -23.50
CA ASP A 229 -16.68 -13.87 -22.67
C ASP A 229 -16.24 -13.61 -21.22
N ALA A 230 -17.12 -13.90 -20.27
CA ALA A 230 -16.86 -13.68 -18.85
C ALA A 230 -15.62 -14.44 -18.34
N TRP A 231 -15.39 -15.69 -18.79
CA TRP A 231 -14.18 -16.44 -18.43
C TRP A 231 -12.92 -15.75 -18.92
N HIS A 232 -12.95 -15.23 -20.16
CA HIS A 232 -11.83 -14.49 -20.72
C HIS A 232 -11.51 -13.24 -19.91
N ILE A 233 -12.51 -12.43 -19.57
CA ILE A 233 -12.34 -11.20 -18.78
C ILE A 233 -11.82 -11.53 -17.37
N LEU A 234 -12.43 -12.52 -16.68
CA LEU A 234 -12.01 -12.94 -15.35
C LEU A 234 -10.56 -13.45 -15.34
N PHE A 235 -10.16 -14.23 -16.34
CA PHE A 235 -8.83 -14.81 -16.38
C PHE A 235 -7.78 -13.84 -16.92
N ALA A 236 -8.04 -13.21 -18.07
CA ALA A 236 -7.06 -12.39 -18.74
C ALA A 236 -7.00 -10.96 -18.19
N HIS A 237 -8.15 -10.29 -18.00
CA HIS A 237 -8.15 -8.90 -17.57
C HIS A 237 -7.91 -8.77 -16.05
N LEU A 238 -8.56 -9.60 -15.22
CA LEU A 238 -8.31 -9.60 -13.77
C LEU A 238 -7.01 -10.31 -13.41
N GLY A 239 -6.52 -11.20 -14.25
CA GLY A 239 -5.20 -11.82 -14.10
C GLY A 239 -4.06 -10.77 -14.01
N VAL A 240 -4.19 -9.65 -14.73
CA VAL A 240 -3.18 -8.59 -14.74
C VAL A 240 -3.03 -7.92 -13.38
N PRO A 241 -4.07 -7.35 -12.72
CA PRO A 241 -3.93 -6.75 -11.40
C PRO A 241 -3.56 -7.77 -10.31
N ILE A 242 -4.00 -9.03 -10.42
CA ILE A 242 -3.60 -10.11 -9.52
C ILE A 242 -2.08 -10.36 -9.65
N LEU A 243 -1.57 -10.48 -10.87
CA LEU A 243 -0.14 -10.69 -11.15
C LEU A 243 0.71 -9.55 -10.59
N PHE A 244 0.36 -8.30 -10.90
CA PHE A 244 1.11 -7.14 -10.41
C PHE A 244 1.05 -7.01 -8.90
N THR A 245 -0.09 -7.31 -8.28
CA THR A 245 -0.24 -7.30 -6.82
C THR A 245 0.64 -8.37 -6.16
N ALA A 246 0.67 -9.59 -6.72
CA ALA A 246 1.51 -10.68 -6.23
C ALA A 246 3.00 -10.36 -6.36
N LEU A 247 3.43 -9.85 -7.52
CA LEU A 247 4.82 -9.41 -7.74
C LEU A 247 5.21 -8.28 -6.78
N ALA A 248 4.30 -7.34 -6.55
CA ALA A 248 4.54 -6.22 -5.64
C ALA A 248 4.68 -6.66 -4.17
N ILE A 249 3.93 -7.68 -3.74
CA ILE A 249 4.12 -8.31 -2.42
C ILE A 249 5.53 -8.91 -2.34
N ALA A 250 5.94 -9.68 -3.33
CA ALA A 250 7.27 -10.29 -3.36
C ALA A 250 8.39 -9.23 -3.29
N VAL A 251 8.29 -8.16 -4.09
CA VAL A 251 9.22 -7.03 -4.05
C VAL A 251 9.21 -6.34 -2.68
N GLY A 252 8.03 -6.07 -2.12
CA GLY A 252 7.86 -5.44 -0.82
C GLY A 252 8.52 -6.26 0.31
N LEU A 253 8.39 -7.59 0.28
CA LEU A 253 9.02 -8.50 1.24
C LEU A 253 10.56 -8.49 1.11
N VAL A 254 11.08 -8.50 -0.12
CA VAL A 254 12.54 -8.44 -0.36
C VAL A 254 13.12 -7.12 0.16
N LEU A 255 12.46 -5.99 -0.13
CA LEU A 255 12.90 -4.68 0.34
C LEU A 255 12.84 -4.55 1.86
N ASN A 256 11.79 -5.09 2.49
CA ASN A 256 11.65 -5.08 3.94
C ASN A 256 12.73 -5.93 4.63
N ASN A 257 13.04 -7.12 4.11
CA ASN A 257 14.08 -7.98 4.64
C ASN A 257 15.48 -7.37 4.42
N GLY A 258 15.74 -6.77 3.26
CA GLY A 258 17.00 -6.09 2.96
C GLY A 258 17.28 -4.93 3.92
N ALA A 259 16.27 -4.13 4.26
CA ALA A 259 16.38 -3.06 5.25
C ALA A 259 16.74 -3.60 6.66
N ALA A 260 16.11 -4.69 7.08
CA ALA A 260 16.37 -5.33 8.36
C ALA A 260 17.81 -5.91 8.46
N VAL A 261 18.31 -6.50 7.38
CA VAL A 261 19.70 -7.01 7.30
C VAL A 261 20.71 -5.86 7.34
N ALA A 262 20.47 -4.78 6.59
CA ALA A 262 21.35 -3.62 6.59
C ALA A 262 21.43 -2.95 7.97
N GLU A 263 20.32 -2.87 8.69
CA GLU A 263 20.28 -2.31 10.05
C GLU A 263 21.04 -3.19 11.04
N ARG A 264 20.87 -4.51 10.99
CA ARG A 264 21.66 -5.46 11.81
C ARG A 264 23.16 -5.35 11.54
N ALA A 265 23.56 -5.23 10.29
CA ALA A 265 24.96 -5.05 9.91
C ALA A 265 25.53 -3.75 10.50
N ARG A 266 24.79 -2.63 10.42
CA ARG A 266 25.21 -1.35 11.02
C ARG A 266 25.39 -1.44 12.54
N ILE A 267 24.51 -2.15 13.25
CA ILE A 267 24.61 -2.34 14.70
C ILE A 267 25.87 -3.14 15.07
N ILE A 268 26.18 -4.20 14.31
CA ILE A 268 27.36 -5.05 14.54
C ILE A 268 28.64 -4.24 14.33
N TRP A 269 28.74 -3.44 13.26
CA TRP A 269 29.93 -2.64 12.95
C TRP A 269 30.13 -1.41 13.84
N ARG A 270 29.11 -1.00 14.62
CA ARG A 270 29.20 0.11 15.57
C ARG A 270 29.52 -0.31 17.00
N ARG A 271 29.69 -1.60 17.28
CA ARG A 271 30.21 -2.06 18.58
C ARG A 271 31.74 -1.88 18.58
N PRO A 272 32.26 -1.04 19.50
CA PRO A 272 33.72 -0.86 19.65
C PRO A 272 34.41 -2.15 20.10
#